data_15722be045e845665b665973affed66c
#
_entry.id   15722be045e845665b665973affed66c
#
_cell.length_a   1.000
_cell.length_b   1.000
_cell.length_c   1.000
_cell.angle_alpha   90.00
_cell.angle_beta   90.00
_cell.angle_gamma   90.00
#
_symmetry.space_group_name_H-M   'P 1'
#
loop_
_entity.id
_entity.type
_entity.pdbx_description
1 polymer ?
#
loop_
_entity_poly.entity_id
_entity_poly.type
_entity_poly.pdbx_seq_one_letter_code
_entity_poly.pdbx_strand_id
1 'polypeptide(L)'
;DRYYVKQGNTTEQYIAENSIVKVYGSEAAEQVIDNCFQIFGGYGFIEEYPMAQAYRDNRINKIWEGTNEINRMLCGRAMITKALSGEIGFKEYLEKVDTYCRDNLDSGYEGEFKSEVECIEAAKAVYAICLNESLSRHGQDIGTEQMIIENLANILIFSYVADSTLSRVMQNKDLYSRKNQIVPELCAKVYTAEQGIRVMEHANKILNSIYDGEIPSELNDKLNFL
;
A
#
# COMPACT_ATOMS: atom_id res chain seq x y z
N ASP A 1 33.68 0.82 1.92
CA ASP A 1 33.83 2.00 1.05
C ASP A 1 32.87 2.00 -0.16
N ARG A 2 32.44 0.86 -0.66
CA ARG A 2 31.39 0.78 -1.70
C ARG A 2 29.98 1.16 -1.18
N TYR A 3 29.75 1.08 0.12
CA TYR A 3 28.48 1.44 0.76
C TYR A 3 28.26 2.97 0.78
N TYR A 4 29.29 3.76 0.99
CA TYR A 4 29.19 5.22 1.17
C TYR A 4 29.16 6.01 -0.15
N VAL A 5 29.77 5.51 -1.22
CA VAL A 5 29.79 6.21 -2.52
C VAL A 5 28.43 6.19 -3.24
N LYS A 6 27.53 5.25 -2.88
CA LYS A 6 26.17 5.16 -3.42
C LYS A 6 25.11 5.90 -2.62
N GLN A 7 25.43 6.51 -1.47
CA GLN A 7 24.43 7.09 -0.57
C GLN A 7 23.63 8.25 -1.17
N GLY A 8 24.20 9.05 -2.06
CA GLY A 8 23.46 10.13 -2.73
C GLY A 8 22.33 9.63 -3.63
N ASN A 9 22.56 8.55 -4.38
CA ASN A 9 21.57 7.96 -5.28
C ASN A 9 20.63 6.97 -4.56
N THR A 10 21.02 6.45 -3.40
CA THR A 10 20.25 5.40 -2.69
C THR A 10 19.01 5.97 -2.04
N THR A 11 19.06 7.19 -1.51
CA THR A 11 17.90 7.84 -0.87
C THR A 11 16.81 8.15 -1.90
N GLU A 12 17.18 8.66 -3.08
CA GLU A 12 16.26 8.91 -4.17
C GLU A 12 15.68 7.60 -4.73
N GLN A 13 16.48 6.57 -4.82
CA GLN A 13 16.06 5.26 -5.31
C GLN A 13 14.95 4.64 -4.46
N TYR A 14 15.03 4.78 -3.12
CA TYR A 14 14.09 4.19 -2.16
C TYR A 14 13.14 5.20 -1.52
N ILE A 15 12.89 6.34 -2.17
CA ILE A 15 12.04 7.40 -1.62
C ILE A 15 10.59 6.92 -1.41
N ALA A 16 10.09 6.09 -2.31
CA ALA A 16 8.74 5.52 -2.20
C ALA A 16 8.64 4.57 -1.01
N GLU A 17 9.57 3.62 -0.90
CA GLU A 17 9.62 2.63 0.18
C GLU A 17 9.79 3.28 1.55
N ASN A 18 10.70 4.26 1.67
CA ASN A 18 10.91 5.00 2.90
C ASN A 18 9.65 5.77 3.34
N SER A 19 8.96 6.39 2.38
CA SER A 19 7.70 7.08 2.62
C SER A 19 6.60 6.11 3.06
N ILE A 20 6.49 4.95 2.41
CA ILE A 20 5.54 3.88 2.77
C ILE A 20 5.77 3.42 4.21
N VAL A 21 7.02 3.09 4.56
CA VAL A 21 7.37 2.59 5.90
C VAL A 21 7.05 3.65 6.96
N LYS A 22 7.36 4.93 6.70
CA LYS A 22 7.06 6.03 7.63
C LYS A 22 5.55 6.19 7.84
N VAL A 23 4.77 6.22 6.76
CA VAL A 23 3.31 6.38 6.83
C VAL A 23 2.69 5.18 7.55
N TYR A 24 2.93 3.99 7.05
CA TYR A 24 2.32 2.78 7.60
C TYR A 24 2.74 2.52 9.04
N GLY A 25 4.03 2.66 9.36
CA GLY A 25 4.54 2.42 10.71
C GLY A 25 3.93 3.35 11.75
N SER A 26 3.80 4.64 11.44
CA SER A 26 3.20 5.61 12.37
C SER A 26 1.69 5.42 12.55
N GLU A 27 0.97 5.03 11.50
CA GLU A 27 -0.48 4.77 11.56
C GLU A 27 -0.78 3.43 12.25
N ALA A 28 0.01 2.39 11.97
CA ALA A 28 -0.12 1.11 12.68
C ALA A 28 0.18 1.25 14.17
N ALA A 29 1.21 2.03 14.54
CA ALA A 29 1.51 2.32 15.94
C ALA A 29 0.34 3.06 16.62
N GLU A 30 -0.26 4.06 15.95
CA GLU A 30 -1.45 4.76 16.48
C GLU A 30 -2.61 3.78 16.75
N GLN A 31 -2.91 2.92 15.78
CA GLN A 31 -3.99 1.94 15.93
C GLN A 31 -3.75 0.97 17.09
N VAL A 32 -2.50 0.49 17.26
CA VAL A 32 -2.14 -0.40 18.36
C VAL A 32 -2.26 0.32 19.70
N ILE A 33 -1.74 1.55 19.80
CA ILE A 33 -1.79 2.33 21.03
C ILE A 33 -3.24 2.67 21.41
N ASP A 34 -4.07 3.07 20.43
CA ASP A 34 -5.49 3.37 20.67
C ASP A 34 -6.24 2.14 21.20
N ASN A 35 -6.03 0.98 20.58
CA ASN A 35 -6.60 -0.28 21.05
C ASN A 35 -6.13 -0.64 22.48
N CYS A 36 -4.84 -0.47 22.77
CA CYS A 36 -4.31 -0.70 24.11
C CYS A 36 -4.91 0.29 25.11
N PHE A 37 -5.02 1.55 24.73
CA PHE A 37 -5.64 2.60 25.55
C PHE A 37 -7.09 2.22 25.92
N GLN A 38 -7.86 1.73 24.95
CA GLN A 38 -9.23 1.27 25.16
C GLN A 38 -9.29 0.06 26.13
N ILE A 39 -8.34 -0.89 26.01
CA ILE A 39 -8.24 -2.05 26.91
C ILE A 39 -7.98 -1.62 28.36
N PHE A 40 -7.14 -0.59 28.57
CA PHE A 40 -6.88 -0.03 29.89
C PHE A 40 -8.10 0.69 30.50
N GLY A 41 -9.08 1.08 29.66
CA GLY A 41 -10.26 1.83 30.10
C GLY A 41 -9.88 3.15 30.76
N GLY A 42 -10.53 3.50 31.89
CA GLY A 42 -10.23 4.74 32.62
C GLY A 42 -8.76 4.87 33.08
N TYR A 43 -8.10 3.76 33.35
CA TYR A 43 -6.68 3.75 33.69
C TYR A 43 -5.77 4.15 32.53
N GLY A 44 -6.19 3.96 31.27
CA GLY A 44 -5.45 4.44 30.12
C GLY A 44 -5.39 5.97 30.02
N PHE A 45 -6.39 6.67 30.59
CA PHE A 45 -6.50 8.11 30.52
C PHE A 45 -5.68 8.86 31.57
N ILE A 46 -5.44 8.26 32.76
CA ILE A 46 -4.70 8.90 33.84
C ILE A 46 -3.19 8.77 33.67
N GLU A 47 -2.45 9.77 34.15
CA GLU A 47 -1.01 9.93 33.88
C GLU A 47 -0.13 8.92 34.63
N GLU A 48 -0.65 8.28 35.67
CA GLU A 48 0.05 7.25 36.46
C GLU A 48 0.30 5.96 35.66
N TYR A 49 -0.41 5.78 34.53
CA TYR A 49 -0.24 4.63 33.63
C TYR A 49 0.39 5.05 32.31
N PRO A 50 1.13 4.16 31.63
CA PRO A 50 1.96 4.54 30.47
C PRO A 50 1.16 4.88 29.22
N MET A 51 -0.14 4.57 29.13
CA MET A 51 -0.91 4.70 27.90
C MET A 51 -1.16 6.15 27.49
N ALA A 52 -1.46 7.03 28.45
CA ALA A 52 -1.65 8.45 28.19
C ALA A 52 -0.39 9.09 27.60
N GLN A 53 0.78 8.74 28.13
CA GLN A 53 2.06 9.19 27.58
C GLN A 53 2.33 8.58 26.21
N ALA A 54 2.17 7.26 26.03
CA ALA A 54 2.38 6.59 24.74
C ALA A 54 1.51 7.18 23.63
N TYR A 55 0.26 7.52 23.92
CA TYR A 55 -0.66 8.15 22.97
C TYR A 55 -0.15 9.53 22.53
N ARG A 56 0.29 10.38 23.46
CA ARG A 56 0.87 11.71 23.15
C ARG A 56 2.17 11.59 22.37
N ASP A 57 3.07 10.71 22.80
CA ASP A 57 4.38 10.53 22.18
C ASP A 57 4.27 9.99 20.75
N ASN A 58 3.30 9.11 20.50
CA ASN A 58 3.09 8.58 19.15
C ASN A 58 2.44 9.59 18.21
N ARG A 59 1.61 10.52 18.71
CA ARG A 59 0.86 11.44 17.86
C ARG A 59 1.75 12.30 16.96
N ILE A 60 2.93 12.68 17.44
CA ILE A 60 3.90 13.47 16.68
C ILE A 60 4.48 12.72 15.49
N ASN A 61 4.52 11.38 15.52
CA ASN A 61 5.09 10.55 14.45
C ASN A 61 4.36 10.71 13.11
N LYS A 62 3.10 11.14 13.12
CA LYS A 62 2.35 11.43 11.89
C LYS A 62 2.63 12.84 11.35
N ILE A 63 3.29 13.71 12.13
CA ILE A 63 3.48 15.14 11.84
C ILE A 63 4.90 15.45 11.42
N TRP A 64 5.90 15.00 12.18
CA TRP A 64 7.30 15.29 11.91
C TRP A 64 7.89 14.44 10.79
N GLU A 65 9.12 14.77 10.36
CA GLU A 65 9.84 14.08 9.26
C GLU A 65 9.01 14.04 7.94
N GLY A 66 8.27 15.14 7.71
CA GLY A 66 7.22 15.20 6.71
C GLY A 66 5.92 14.55 7.19
N THR A 67 4.80 15.27 7.11
CA THR A 67 3.52 14.68 7.54
C THR A 67 3.19 13.43 6.73
N ASN A 68 2.30 12.59 7.22
CA ASN A 68 1.89 11.39 6.49
C ASN A 68 1.26 11.73 5.13
N GLU A 69 0.54 12.85 5.04
CA GLU A 69 -0.01 13.37 3.78
C GLU A 69 1.12 13.72 2.80
N ILE A 70 2.16 14.44 3.25
CA ILE A 70 3.33 14.77 2.41
C ILE A 70 4.07 13.51 1.97
N ASN A 71 4.24 12.53 2.85
CA ASN A 71 4.88 11.26 2.49
C ASN A 71 4.04 10.46 1.48
N ARG A 72 2.70 10.50 1.55
CA ARG A 72 1.84 9.94 0.49
C ARG A 72 2.05 10.64 -0.84
N MET A 73 2.12 11.97 -0.84
CA MET A 73 2.43 12.73 -2.07
C MET A 73 3.80 12.37 -2.64
N LEU A 74 4.82 12.22 -1.80
CA LEU A 74 6.18 11.82 -2.21
C LEU A 74 6.17 10.42 -2.82
N CYS A 75 5.56 9.45 -2.15
CA CYS A 75 5.42 8.08 -2.61
C CYS A 75 4.71 8.01 -3.97
N GLY A 76 3.52 8.62 -4.07
CA GLY A 76 2.72 8.62 -5.29
C GLY A 76 3.45 9.27 -6.46
N ARG A 77 4.04 10.46 -6.27
CA ARG A 77 4.81 11.16 -7.31
C ARG A 77 6.05 10.40 -7.74
N ALA A 78 6.78 9.79 -6.81
CA ALA A 78 7.95 8.99 -7.14
C ALA A 78 7.59 7.82 -8.06
N MET A 79 6.49 7.12 -7.78
CA MET A 79 6.02 6.02 -8.61
C MET A 79 5.49 6.47 -9.97
N ILE A 80 4.79 7.59 -10.05
CA ILE A 80 4.39 8.21 -11.33
C ILE A 80 5.64 8.55 -12.17
N THR A 81 6.65 9.14 -11.56
CA THR A 81 7.90 9.47 -12.23
C THR A 81 8.61 8.23 -12.76
N LYS A 82 8.72 7.17 -11.96
CA LYS A 82 9.31 5.89 -12.35
C LYS A 82 8.53 5.22 -13.50
N ALA A 83 7.21 5.32 -13.48
CA ALA A 83 6.35 4.80 -14.54
C ALA A 83 6.57 5.56 -15.87
N LEU A 84 6.63 6.88 -15.82
CA LEU A 84 6.83 7.73 -16.99
C LEU A 84 8.25 7.63 -17.57
N SER A 85 9.26 7.45 -16.73
CA SER A 85 10.65 7.27 -17.17
C SER A 85 10.94 5.87 -17.76
N GLY A 86 10.02 4.92 -17.59
CA GLY A 86 10.21 3.53 -18.01
C GLY A 86 11.07 2.69 -17.04
N GLU A 87 11.46 3.25 -15.90
CA GLU A 87 12.29 2.55 -14.90
C GLU A 87 11.64 1.26 -14.37
N ILE A 88 10.30 1.23 -14.27
CA ILE A 88 9.55 0.09 -13.71
C ILE A 88 8.82 -0.75 -14.78
N GLY A 89 9.09 -0.54 -16.07
CA GLY A 89 8.45 -1.34 -17.14
C GLY A 89 6.91 -1.24 -17.11
N PHE A 90 6.37 -0.04 -16.85
CA PHE A 90 4.93 0.18 -16.61
C PHE A 90 4.05 -0.23 -17.80
N LYS A 91 4.50 0.07 -19.04
CA LYS A 91 3.74 -0.26 -20.26
C LYS A 91 3.61 -1.76 -20.47
N GLU A 92 4.71 -2.47 -20.31
CA GLU A 92 4.77 -3.93 -20.41
C GLU A 92 3.92 -4.60 -19.33
N TYR A 93 3.84 -3.97 -18.15
CA TYR A 93 2.97 -4.45 -17.09
C TYR A 93 1.49 -4.24 -17.42
N LEU A 94 1.10 -3.11 -17.98
CA LEU A 94 -0.29 -2.86 -18.43
C LEU A 94 -0.75 -3.88 -19.47
N GLU A 95 0.10 -4.22 -20.45
CA GLU A 95 -0.21 -5.25 -21.45
C GLU A 95 -0.47 -6.62 -20.79
N LYS A 96 0.30 -6.96 -19.74
CA LYS A 96 0.06 -8.16 -18.94
C LYS A 96 -1.26 -8.08 -18.18
N VAL A 97 -1.58 -6.93 -17.57
CA VAL A 97 -2.85 -6.72 -16.85
C VAL A 97 -4.04 -6.90 -17.79
N ASP A 98 -3.98 -6.39 -19.03
CA ASP A 98 -5.05 -6.58 -20.01
C ASP A 98 -5.23 -8.05 -20.40
N THR A 99 -4.14 -8.82 -20.52
CA THR A 99 -4.19 -10.26 -20.78
C THR A 99 -4.76 -11.00 -19.55
N TYR A 100 -4.30 -10.62 -18.38
CA TYR A 100 -4.71 -11.16 -17.09
C TYR A 100 -6.23 -10.99 -16.83
N CYS A 101 -6.79 -9.82 -17.17
CA CYS A 101 -8.24 -9.59 -17.08
C CYS A 101 -9.05 -10.39 -18.12
N ARG A 102 -8.45 -10.82 -19.25
CA ARG A 102 -9.13 -11.59 -20.29
C ARG A 102 -9.14 -13.09 -20.03
N ASP A 103 -8.05 -13.62 -19.49
CA ASP A 103 -7.76 -15.07 -19.48
C ASP A 103 -7.98 -15.76 -18.11
N ASN A 104 -8.60 -15.06 -17.16
CA ASN A 104 -8.71 -15.45 -15.75
C ASN A 104 -7.39 -15.44 -14.97
N LEU A 105 -7.43 -14.70 -13.90
CA LEU A 105 -6.36 -14.41 -12.98
C LEU A 105 -5.69 -15.69 -12.47
N ASP A 106 -4.51 -16.02 -12.97
CA ASP A 106 -3.65 -17.03 -12.37
C ASP A 106 -2.30 -16.38 -12.03
N SER A 107 -2.02 -16.23 -10.75
CA SER A 107 -0.73 -15.69 -10.28
C SER A 107 0.45 -16.61 -10.61
N GLY A 108 0.17 -17.82 -11.09
CA GLY A 108 1.19 -18.89 -11.26
C GLY A 108 1.75 -19.42 -9.94
N TYR A 109 1.25 -18.92 -8.81
CA TYR A 109 1.66 -19.38 -7.49
C TYR A 109 0.77 -20.53 -7.02
N GLU A 110 1.40 -21.67 -6.74
CA GLU A 110 0.75 -22.84 -6.15
C GLU A 110 1.25 -23.04 -4.72
N GLY A 111 0.42 -22.69 -3.73
CA GLY A 111 0.81 -22.81 -2.32
C GLY A 111 -0.26 -22.39 -1.35
N GLU A 112 0.06 -22.46 -0.05
CA GLU A 112 -0.85 -22.20 1.05
C GLU A 112 -1.42 -20.76 1.05
N PHE A 113 -0.70 -19.80 0.44
CA PHE A 113 -1.07 -18.37 0.39
C PHE A 113 -1.53 -17.94 -1.00
N LYS A 114 -2.10 -18.85 -1.81
CA LYS A 114 -2.51 -18.56 -3.20
C LYS A 114 -3.49 -17.38 -3.23
N SER A 115 -4.50 -17.39 -2.39
CA SER A 115 -5.51 -16.34 -2.31
C SER A 115 -4.92 -14.97 -1.93
N GLU A 116 -3.96 -14.93 -1.00
CA GLU A 116 -3.30 -13.71 -0.57
C GLU A 116 -2.39 -13.16 -1.67
N VAL A 117 -1.66 -14.02 -2.38
CA VAL A 117 -0.84 -13.63 -3.54
C VAL A 117 -1.73 -13.07 -4.65
N GLU A 118 -2.82 -13.74 -4.98
CA GLU A 118 -3.78 -13.26 -5.99
C GLU A 118 -4.38 -11.91 -5.61
N CYS A 119 -4.74 -11.70 -4.35
CA CYS A 119 -5.24 -10.40 -3.86
C CYS A 119 -4.19 -9.29 -4.00
N ILE A 120 -2.91 -9.57 -3.71
CA ILE A 120 -1.82 -8.60 -3.86
C ILE A 120 -1.59 -8.29 -5.35
N GLU A 121 -1.58 -9.29 -6.23
CA GLU A 121 -1.43 -9.08 -7.67
C GLU A 121 -2.61 -8.32 -8.26
N ALA A 122 -3.84 -8.61 -7.81
CA ALA A 122 -5.02 -7.83 -8.17
C ALA A 122 -4.88 -6.35 -7.75
N ALA A 123 -4.40 -6.09 -6.54
CA ALA A 123 -4.17 -4.71 -6.07
C ALA A 123 -3.12 -3.96 -6.92
N LYS A 124 -2.06 -4.65 -7.34
CA LYS A 124 -1.06 -4.09 -8.27
C LYS A 124 -1.67 -3.80 -9.64
N ALA A 125 -2.54 -4.67 -10.14
CA ALA A 125 -3.26 -4.48 -11.40
C ALA A 125 -4.23 -3.29 -11.32
N VAL A 126 -5.00 -3.19 -10.23
CA VAL A 126 -5.89 -2.03 -9.96
C VAL A 126 -5.09 -0.73 -9.91
N TYR A 127 -3.92 -0.72 -9.25
CA TYR A 127 -3.03 0.44 -9.24
C TYR A 127 -2.63 0.85 -10.66
N ALA A 128 -2.20 -0.11 -11.49
CA ALA A 128 -1.75 0.16 -12.85
C ALA A 128 -2.89 0.71 -13.73
N ILE A 129 -4.09 0.16 -13.62
CA ILE A 129 -5.28 0.66 -14.32
C ILE A 129 -5.57 2.10 -13.88
N CYS A 130 -5.67 2.36 -12.57
CA CYS A 130 -5.95 3.69 -12.05
C CYS A 130 -4.90 4.72 -12.46
N LEU A 131 -3.62 4.34 -12.45
CA LEU A 131 -2.54 5.21 -12.90
C LEU A 131 -2.64 5.51 -14.39
N ASN A 132 -2.92 4.49 -15.24
CA ASN A 132 -3.09 4.67 -16.68
C ASN A 132 -4.23 5.63 -17.01
N GLU A 133 -5.39 5.45 -16.39
CA GLU A 133 -6.56 6.31 -16.56
C GLU A 133 -6.24 7.75 -16.10
N SER A 134 -5.57 7.89 -14.97
CA SER A 134 -5.15 9.20 -14.44
C SER A 134 -4.17 9.92 -15.40
N LEU A 135 -3.18 9.19 -15.93
CA LEU A 135 -2.24 9.73 -16.92
C LEU A 135 -2.92 10.08 -18.23
N SER A 136 -3.87 9.28 -18.68
CA SER A 136 -4.64 9.53 -19.91
C SER A 136 -5.49 10.81 -19.80
N ARG A 137 -6.04 11.08 -18.60
CA ARG A 137 -6.88 12.26 -18.36
C ARG A 137 -6.10 13.54 -18.10
N HIS A 138 -5.05 13.47 -17.28
CA HIS A 138 -4.34 14.64 -16.76
C HIS A 138 -2.96 14.86 -17.42
N GLY A 139 -2.42 13.84 -18.09
CA GLY A 139 -1.10 13.94 -18.73
C GLY A 139 -0.02 14.38 -17.73
N GLN A 140 0.70 15.47 -18.07
CA GLN A 140 1.76 16.02 -17.21
C GLN A 140 1.22 16.74 -15.97
N ASP A 141 -0.04 17.17 -15.99
CA ASP A 141 -0.65 17.90 -14.88
C ASP A 141 -1.09 16.99 -13.72
N ILE A 142 -0.97 15.66 -13.87
CA ILE A 142 -1.26 14.69 -12.80
C ILE A 142 -0.52 15.03 -11.50
N GLY A 143 0.65 15.66 -11.58
CA GLY A 143 1.41 16.11 -10.41
C GLY A 143 0.68 17.10 -9.50
N THR A 144 -0.37 17.76 -9.98
CA THR A 144 -1.21 18.70 -9.21
C THR A 144 -2.47 18.06 -8.63
N GLU A 145 -2.85 16.88 -9.11
CA GLU A 145 -4.04 16.13 -8.70
C GLU A 145 -3.84 15.40 -7.38
N GLN A 146 -3.80 16.15 -6.28
CA GLN A 146 -3.40 15.63 -4.96
C GLN A 146 -4.30 14.50 -4.47
N MET A 147 -5.61 14.56 -4.72
CA MET A 147 -6.55 13.52 -4.32
C MET A 147 -6.28 12.20 -5.07
N ILE A 148 -5.98 12.27 -6.37
CA ILE A 148 -5.64 11.10 -7.18
C ILE A 148 -4.32 10.50 -6.67
N ILE A 149 -3.29 11.34 -6.48
CA ILE A 149 -1.98 10.90 -5.99
C ILE A 149 -2.09 10.24 -4.61
N GLU A 150 -2.88 10.80 -3.69
CA GLU A 150 -3.09 10.22 -2.36
C GLU A 150 -3.74 8.84 -2.45
N ASN A 151 -4.79 8.69 -3.26
CA ASN A 151 -5.46 7.40 -3.40
C ASN A 151 -4.57 6.36 -4.11
N LEU A 152 -3.79 6.74 -5.12
CA LEU A 152 -2.76 5.89 -5.72
C LEU A 152 -1.71 5.47 -4.68
N ALA A 153 -1.24 6.40 -3.84
CA ALA A 153 -0.30 6.09 -2.78
C ALA A 153 -0.87 5.10 -1.75
N ASN A 154 -2.16 5.20 -1.41
CA ASN A 154 -2.80 4.27 -0.48
C ASN A 154 -2.89 2.84 -1.06
N ILE A 155 -3.20 2.68 -2.35
CA ILE A 155 -3.17 1.37 -3.04
C ILE A 155 -1.73 0.81 -3.02
N LEU A 156 -0.74 1.65 -3.29
CA LEU A 156 0.67 1.25 -3.29
C LEU A 156 1.15 0.83 -1.89
N ILE A 157 0.79 1.59 -0.84
CA ILE A 157 1.09 1.27 0.56
C ILE A 157 0.53 -0.11 0.91
N PHE A 158 -0.74 -0.37 0.57
CA PHE A 158 -1.33 -1.69 0.77
C PHE A 158 -0.52 -2.79 0.10
N SER A 159 -0.28 -2.65 -1.21
CA SER A 159 0.41 -3.67 -2.00
C SER A 159 1.80 -3.98 -1.44
N TYR A 160 2.57 -2.94 -1.09
CA TYR A 160 3.91 -3.09 -0.53
C TYR A 160 3.92 -3.76 0.84
N VAL A 161 3.03 -3.34 1.73
CA VAL A 161 2.97 -3.87 3.10
C VAL A 161 2.44 -5.31 3.10
N ALA A 162 1.43 -5.61 2.29
CA ALA A 162 0.89 -6.97 2.17
C ALA A 162 1.95 -7.94 1.62
N ASP A 163 2.64 -7.56 0.53
CA ASP A 163 3.71 -8.34 -0.09
C ASP A 163 4.88 -8.56 0.88
N SER A 164 5.32 -7.51 1.57
CA SER A 164 6.39 -7.59 2.58
C SER A 164 6.01 -8.48 3.77
N THR A 165 4.76 -8.38 4.24
CA THR A 165 4.25 -9.19 5.35
C THR A 165 4.19 -10.66 4.96
N LEU A 166 3.62 -10.97 3.79
CA LEU A 166 3.50 -12.32 3.28
C LEU A 166 4.87 -12.95 3.03
N SER A 167 5.77 -12.20 2.38
CA SER A 167 7.17 -12.63 2.16
C SER A 167 7.88 -12.94 3.48
N ARG A 168 7.67 -12.13 4.51
CA ARG A 168 8.24 -12.35 5.85
C ARG A 168 7.70 -13.62 6.50
N VAL A 169 6.39 -13.85 6.40
CA VAL A 169 5.75 -15.07 6.94
C VAL A 169 6.30 -16.31 6.23
N MET A 170 6.40 -16.28 4.90
CA MET A 170 6.95 -17.39 4.11
C MET A 170 8.41 -17.66 4.47
N GLN A 171 9.27 -16.64 4.57
CA GLN A 171 10.69 -16.79 4.93
C GLN A 171 10.90 -17.38 6.33
N ASN A 172 10.01 -17.05 7.26
CA ASN A 172 10.14 -17.49 8.65
C ASN A 172 9.52 -18.86 8.90
N LYS A 173 8.90 -19.48 7.90
CA LYS A 173 8.19 -20.77 8.04
C LYS A 173 9.08 -21.88 8.59
N ASP A 174 10.36 -21.89 8.24
CA ASP A 174 11.33 -22.86 8.69
C ASP A 174 12.09 -22.45 9.97
N LEU A 175 11.96 -21.19 10.40
CA LEU A 175 12.70 -20.64 11.54
C LEU A 175 11.95 -20.77 12.86
N TYR A 176 10.62 -20.90 12.84
CA TYR A 176 9.79 -20.95 14.03
C TYR A 176 9.08 -22.29 14.17
N SER A 177 8.82 -22.71 15.42
CA SER A 177 7.95 -23.85 15.66
C SER A 177 6.55 -23.59 15.11
N ARG A 178 5.83 -24.61 14.66
CA ARG A 178 4.47 -24.49 14.10
C ARG A 178 3.53 -23.65 15.00
N LYS A 179 3.65 -23.76 16.32
CA LYS A 179 2.86 -23.00 17.28
C LYS A 179 3.09 -21.49 17.16
N ASN A 180 4.32 -21.06 16.85
CA ASN A 180 4.69 -19.65 16.73
C ASN A 180 4.45 -19.08 15.32
N GLN A 181 4.14 -19.91 14.34
CA GLN A 181 3.84 -19.52 12.96
C GLN A 181 2.36 -19.17 12.76
N ILE A 182 1.45 -19.83 13.45
CA ILE A 182 0.00 -19.71 13.26
C ILE A 182 -0.47 -18.25 13.35
N VAL A 183 -0.02 -17.50 14.35
CA VAL A 183 -0.46 -16.11 14.54
C VAL A 183 0.02 -15.19 13.42
N PRO A 184 1.31 -15.17 13.02
CA PRO A 184 1.76 -14.38 11.87
C PRO A 184 1.05 -14.75 10.57
N GLU A 185 0.80 -16.04 10.30
CA GLU A 185 0.07 -16.53 9.12
C GLU A 185 -1.36 -15.98 9.09
N LEU A 186 -2.08 -16.09 10.20
CA LEU A 186 -3.44 -15.56 10.33
C LEU A 186 -3.47 -14.03 10.21
N CYS A 187 -2.51 -13.33 10.82
CA CYS A 187 -2.41 -11.87 10.70
C CYS A 187 -2.18 -11.45 9.24
N ALA A 188 -1.32 -12.15 8.49
CA ALA A 188 -1.10 -11.85 7.08
C ALA A 188 -2.38 -12.05 6.26
N LYS A 189 -3.11 -13.15 6.48
CA LYS A 189 -4.38 -13.45 5.80
C LYS A 189 -5.45 -12.40 6.11
N VAL A 190 -5.66 -12.08 7.37
CA VAL A 190 -6.63 -11.06 7.80
C VAL A 190 -6.28 -9.69 7.23
N TYR A 191 -5.00 -9.28 7.34
CA TYR A 191 -4.54 -8.01 6.80
C TYR A 191 -4.80 -7.90 5.29
N THR A 192 -4.44 -8.93 4.53
CA THR A 192 -4.62 -8.93 3.07
C THR A 192 -6.10 -8.84 2.71
N ALA A 193 -6.97 -9.61 3.37
CA ALA A 193 -8.41 -9.58 3.12
C ALA A 193 -9.06 -8.23 3.46
N GLU A 194 -8.77 -7.68 4.65
CA GLU A 194 -9.36 -6.40 5.09
C GLU A 194 -8.89 -5.21 4.25
N GLN A 195 -7.60 -5.17 3.95
CA GLN A 195 -7.04 -4.05 3.19
C GLN A 195 -7.32 -4.16 1.70
N GLY A 196 -7.49 -5.36 1.14
CA GLY A 196 -7.90 -5.57 -0.25
C GLY A 196 -9.23 -4.87 -0.58
N ILE A 197 -10.20 -4.89 0.33
CA ILE A 197 -11.46 -4.16 0.19
C ILE A 197 -11.21 -2.65 0.02
N ARG A 198 -10.27 -2.09 0.77
CA ARG A 198 -9.94 -0.65 0.72
C ARG A 198 -9.26 -0.25 -0.59
N VAL A 199 -8.57 -1.17 -1.25
CA VAL A 199 -8.00 -0.91 -2.59
C VAL A 199 -9.09 -0.50 -3.56
N MET A 200 -10.23 -1.20 -3.57
CA MET A 200 -11.36 -0.88 -4.43
C MET A 200 -12.04 0.45 -4.05
N GLU A 201 -12.08 0.80 -2.77
CA GLU A 201 -12.56 2.12 -2.33
C GLU A 201 -11.68 3.25 -2.88
N HIS A 202 -10.35 3.09 -2.84
CA HIS A 202 -9.41 4.06 -3.38
C HIS A 202 -9.49 4.13 -4.91
N ALA A 203 -9.59 3.01 -5.60
CA ALA A 203 -9.77 2.95 -7.05
C ALA A 203 -11.04 3.68 -7.47
N ASN A 204 -12.16 3.40 -6.81
CA ASN A 204 -13.44 4.07 -7.08
C ASN A 204 -13.36 5.59 -6.87
N LYS A 205 -12.65 6.08 -5.85
CA LYS A 205 -12.43 7.53 -5.65
C LYS A 205 -11.67 8.15 -6.81
N ILE A 206 -10.61 7.48 -7.30
CA ILE A 206 -9.82 7.94 -8.45
C ILE A 206 -10.72 8.01 -9.69
N LEU A 207 -11.40 6.91 -10.02
CA LEU A 207 -12.17 6.80 -11.26
C LEU A 207 -13.40 7.71 -11.26
N ASN A 208 -14.11 7.82 -10.14
CA ASN A 208 -15.21 8.79 -10.02
C ASN A 208 -14.73 10.23 -10.22
N SER A 209 -13.52 10.57 -9.77
CA SER A 209 -12.92 11.89 -10.01
C SER A 209 -12.55 12.11 -11.49
N ILE A 210 -12.07 11.08 -12.18
CA ILE A 210 -11.68 11.15 -13.60
C ILE A 210 -12.89 11.23 -14.52
N TYR A 211 -13.97 10.51 -14.21
CA TYR A 211 -15.13 10.30 -15.05
C TYR A 211 -16.40 11.00 -14.55
N ASP A 212 -16.30 11.90 -13.58
CA ASP A 212 -17.42 12.65 -12.99
C ASP A 212 -18.57 11.73 -12.51
N GLY A 213 -18.23 10.53 -12.05
CA GLY A 213 -19.18 9.50 -11.58
C GLY A 213 -19.71 8.55 -12.67
N GLU A 214 -19.41 8.78 -13.94
CA GLU A 214 -19.84 7.95 -15.06
C GLU A 214 -18.70 7.04 -15.58
N ILE A 215 -18.28 6.08 -14.75
CA ILE A 215 -17.20 5.16 -15.09
C ILE A 215 -17.62 4.27 -16.28
N PRO A 216 -16.79 4.16 -17.35
CA PRO A 216 -17.08 3.29 -18.49
C PRO A 216 -17.32 1.83 -18.06
N SER A 217 -18.35 1.19 -18.65
CA SER A 217 -18.74 -0.19 -18.27
C SER A 217 -17.58 -1.18 -18.45
N GLU A 218 -16.82 -1.07 -19.53
CA GLU A 218 -15.66 -1.93 -19.79
C GLU A 218 -14.61 -1.83 -18.68
N LEU A 219 -14.35 -0.63 -18.15
CA LEU A 219 -13.42 -0.40 -17.06
C LEU A 219 -13.96 -0.95 -15.74
N ASN A 220 -15.26 -0.76 -15.51
CA ASN A 220 -15.95 -1.29 -14.34
C ASN A 220 -15.95 -2.83 -14.33
N ASP A 221 -16.15 -3.45 -15.49
CA ASP A 221 -16.08 -4.90 -15.65
C ASP A 221 -14.67 -5.43 -15.40
N LYS A 222 -13.62 -4.75 -15.88
CA LYS A 222 -12.21 -5.09 -15.56
C LYS A 222 -11.93 -5.06 -14.07
N LEU A 223 -12.40 -4.03 -13.36
CA LEU A 223 -12.19 -3.88 -11.92
C LEU A 223 -12.98 -4.90 -11.10
N ASN A 224 -14.22 -5.21 -11.50
CA ASN A 224 -15.03 -6.22 -10.82
C ASN A 224 -14.49 -7.65 -11.02
N PHE A 225 -13.67 -7.84 -12.04
CA PHE A 225 -13.02 -9.11 -12.29
C PHE A 225 -11.80 -9.32 -11.36
N LEU A 226 -11.07 -8.27 -11.02
CA LEU A 226 -9.91 -8.28 -10.13
C LEU A 226 -10.32 -8.38 -8.65
#